data_1f3494992c48f8c97c41f229f2438b04
#
_entry.id   1f3494992c48f8c97c41f229f2438b04
#
_cell.length_a   1.000
_cell.length_b   1.000
_cell.length_c   1.000
_cell.angle_alpha   90.00
_cell.angle_beta   90.00
_cell.angle_gamma   90.00
#
_symmetry.space_group_name_H-M   'P 1'
#
loop_
_entity.id
_entity.type
_entity.pdbx_description
1 polymer ?
#
loop_
_entity_poly.entity_id
_entity_poly.type
_entity_poly.pdbx_seq_one_letter_code
_entity_poly.pdbx_strand_id
1 'polypeptide(L)'
;QQPDVLALRDDTLTTSPLDFAVLAVYLVGVVAFGLWVGRDQKGAADYMLGDRDIAWWGLLYATAATETSTVTFLSIPGFAWSRDFTFIQLPLGYLIGRFLVVAVLLPHYFSGEYFTAYEVLRKRFGGAVGQAASFLFIVTRSLADGLRLFLTAIVVQEMSGLSLPLSVALVGVTTIVYTFVG
;
A
#
# COMPACT_ATOMS: atom_id res chain seq x y z
N GLN A 1 21.16 12.37 30.42
CA GLN A 1 22.09 12.75 29.33
C GLN A 1 21.52 12.17 28.03
N GLN A 2 20.79 13.01 27.29
CA GLN A 2 20.40 12.64 25.93
C GLN A 2 21.71 12.62 25.09
N PRO A 3 21.99 11.53 24.41
CA PRO A 3 23.07 11.55 23.43
C PRO A 3 22.73 12.58 22.36
N ASP A 4 23.71 13.33 21.96
CA ASP A 4 23.62 14.44 20.99
C ASP A 4 23.14 13.88 19.64
N VAL A 5 21.83 13.87 19.42
CA VAL A 5 21.19 13.41 18.19
C VAL A 5 21.63 14.27 16.99
N LEU A 6 22.18 15.46 17.27
CA LEU A 6 22.71 16.36 16.25
C LEU A 6 24.08 15.94 15.72
N ALA A 7 24.85 15.13 16.47
CA ALA A 7 26.15 14.64 16.01
C ALA A 7 26.05 13.51 14.99
N LEU A 8 24.88 12.85 14.88
CA LEU A 8 24.61 11.81 13.88
C LEU A 8 24.13 12.38 12.54
N ARG A 9 24.02 13.70 12.43
CA ARG A 9 23.48 14.37 11.23
C ARG A 9 24.53 14.64 10.15
N ASP A 10 25.80 14.40 10.42
CA ASP A 10 26.90 14.66 9.47
C ASP A 10 27.31 13.45 8.60
N ASP A 11 26.76 12.28 8.87
CA ASP A 11 26.79 11.18 7.91
C ASP A 11 25.69 11.44 6.86
N THR A 12 25.93 12.37 5.96
CA THR A 12 25.19 12.44 4.70
C THR A 12 25.24 11.03 4.11
N LEU A 13 24.08 10.38 4.04
CA LEU A 13 23.91 9.12 3.31
C LEU A 13 24.41 9.39 1.89
N THR A 14 25.69 9.13 1.65
CA THR A 14 26.29 9.27 0.31
C THR A 14 25.72 8.14 -0.53
N THR A 15 24.56 8.41 -1.15
CA THR A 15 23.98 7.48 -2.12
C THR A 15 24.98 7.27 -3.24
N SER A 16 25.45 6.05 -3.35
CA SER A 16 26.39 5.62 -4.39
C SER A 16 25.66 5.53 -5.74
N PRO A 17 26.36 5.76 -6.86
CA PRO A 17 25.81 5.43 -8.18
C PRO A 17 25.29 3.99 -8.27
N LEU A 18 25.86 3.07 -7.50
CA LEU A 18 25.40 1.69 -7.40
C LEU A 18 23.98 1.59 -6.81
N ASP A 19 23.66 2.39 -5.80
CA ASP A 19 22.34 2.39 -5.18
C ASP A 19 21.26 2.84 -6.15
N PHE A 20 21.56 3.87 -6.95
CA PHE A 20 20.68 4.32 -8.04
C PHE A 20 20.52 3.26 -9.14
N ALA A 21 21.60 2.55 -9.48
CA ALA A 21 21.53 1.48 -10.45
C ALA A 21 20.66 0.31 -9.96
N VAL A 22 20.82 -0.11 -8.72
CA VAL A 22 20.00 -1.16 -8.10
C VAL A 22 18.53 -0.75 -8.06
N LEU A 23 18.22 0.49 -7.64
CA LEU A 23 16.86 1.01 -7.64
C LEU A 23 16.25 1.06 -9.05
N ALA A 24 17.01 1.53 -10.04
CA ALA A 24 16.53 1.59 -11.42
C ALA A 24 16.25 0.19 -11.99
N VAL A 25 17.15 -0.77 -11.79
CA VAL A 25 16.98 -2.17 -12.22
C VAL A 25 15.75 -2.79 -11.55
N TYR A 26 15.58 -2.56 -10.24
CA TYR A 26 14.43 -3.06 -9.50
C TYR A 26 13.12 -2.48 -10.04
N LEU A 27 13.02 -1.15 -10.19
CA LEU A 27 11.82 -0.48 -10.67
C LEU A 27 11.46 -0.91 -12.10
N VAL A 28 12.44 -0.93 -13.01
CA VAL A 28 12.22 -1.40 -14.39
C VAL A 28 11.80 -2.87 -14.39
N GLY A 29 12.43 -3.70 -13.57
CA GLY A 29 12.10 -5.12 -13.46
C GLY A 29 10.68 -5.36 -12.98
N VAL A 30 10.24 -4.64 -11.94
CA VAL A 30 8.87 -4.75 -11.40
C VAL A 30 7.84 -4.29 -12.43
N VAL A 31 8.07 -3.16 -13.10
CA VAL A 31 7.15 -2.65 -14.13
C VAL A 31 7.09 -3.61 -15.33
N ALA A 32 8.24 -4.07 -15.81
CA ALA A 32 8.29 -5.03 -16.92
C ALA A 32 7.60 -6.34 -16.58
N PHE A 33 7.78 -6.84 -15.35
CA PHE A 33 7.11 -8.04 -14.86
C PHE A 33 5.58 -7.84 -14.77
N GLY A 34 5.13 -6.70 -14.24
CA GLY A 34 3.71 -6.35 -14.18
C GLY A 34 3.05 -6.29 -15.56
N LEU A 35 3.70 -5.61 -16.52
CA LEU A 35 3.24 -5.54 -17.90
C LEU A 35 3.22 -6.93 -18.58
N TRP A 36 4.20 -7.76 -18.28
CA TRP A 36 4.26 -9.11 -18.84
C TRP A 36 3.14 -10.02 -18.31
N VAL A 37 2.85 -9.95 -17.01
CA VAL A 37 1.77 -10.73 -16.38
C VAL A 37 0.39 -10.17 -16.79
N GLY A 38 0.22 -8.85 -16.86
CA GLY A 38 -1.05 -8.21 -17.18
C GLY A 38 -1.48 -8.27 -18.65
N ARG A 39 -0.59 -8.66 -19.58
CA ARG A 39 -0.84 -8.61 -21.02
C ARG A 39 -2.01 -9.47 -21.53
N ASP A 40 -2.36 -10.54 -20.83
CA ASP A 40 -3.38 -11.50 -21.24
C ASP A 40 -4.76 -11.21 -20.64
N GLN A 41 -4.92 -10.12 -19.87
CA GLN A 41 -6.20 -9.72 -19.28
C GLN A 41 -7.15 -9.16 -20.36
N LYS A 42 -8.34 -9.76 -20.46
CA LYS A 42 -9.30 -9.46 -21.54
C LYS A 42 -10.52 -8.67 -21.11
N GLY A 43 -10.67 -8.32 -19.83
CA GLY A 43 -11.85 -7.60 -19.37
C GLY A 43 -11.78 -7.09 -17.93
N ALA A 44 -12.72 -6.21 -17.58
CA ALA A 44 -12.80 -5.67 -16.23
C ALA A 44 -13.05 -6.73 -15.16
N ALA A 45 -13.73 -7.82 -15.50
CA ALA A 45 -13.96 -8.94 -14.58
C ALA A 45 -12.66 -9.70 -14.30
N ASP A 46 -11.86 -9.99 -15.34
CA ASP A 46 -10.55 -10.63 -15.20
C ASP A 46 -9.61 -9.76 -14.36
N TYR A 47 -9.61 -8.45 -14.62
CA TYR A 47 -8.81 -7.50 -13.87
C TYR A 47 -9.20 -7.42 -12.39
N MET A 48 -10.50 -7.40 -12.07
CA MET A 48 -11.00 -7.26 -10.70
C MET A 48 -11.04 -8.57 -9.92
N LEU A 49 -11.26 -9.71 -10.57
CA LEU A 49 -11.48 -11.00 -9.91
C LEU A 49 -10.34 -12.00 -10.14
N GLY A 50 -9.40 -11.70 -11.06
CA GLY A 50 -8.28 -12.57 -11.40
C GLY A 50 -8.73 -13.98 -11.79
N ASP A 51 -9.83 -14.11 -12.53
CA ASP A 51 -10.52 -15.37 -12.92
C ASP A 51 -10.80 -16.34 -11.76
N ARG A 52 -10.60 -15.90 -10.50
CA ARG A 52 -10.69 -16.72 -9.28
C ARG A 52 -9.78 -17.94 -9.24
N ASP A 53 -8.77 -17.98 -10.10
CA ASP A 53 -7.85 -19.12 -10.26
C ASP A 53 -6.42 -18.82 -9.77
N ILE A 54 -6.27 -17.73 -9.00
CA ILE A 54 -4.98 -17.34 -8.44
C ILE A 54 -4.61 -18.31 -7.30
N ALA A 55 -3.42 -18.90 -7.40
CA ALA A 55 -2.91 -19.77 -6.36
C ALA A 55 -2.85 -19.07 -5.00
N TRP A 56 -3.19 -19.78 -3.92
CA TRP A 56 -3.27 -19.20 -2.56
C TRP A 56 -1.98 -18.49 -2.11
N TRP A 57 -0.83 -18.98 -2.51
CA TRP A 57 0.46 -18.36 -2.20
C TRP A 57 0.64 -17.02 -2.94
N GLY A 58 0.13 -16.90 -4.18
CA GLY A 58 0.12 -15.63 -4.93
C GLY A 58 -0.73 -14.58 -4.23
N LEU A 59 -1.94 -14.96 -3.76
CA LEU A 59 -2.80 -14.09 -2.95
C LEU A 59 -2.12 -13.69 -1.63
N LEU A 60 -1.43 -14.62 -0.97
CA LEU A 60 -0.71 -14.35 0.27
C LEU A 60 0.37 -13.27 0.06
N TYR A 61 1.23 -13.44 -0.96
CA TYR A 61 2.29 -12.47 -1.26
C TYR A 61 1.73 -11.13 -1.74
N ALA A 62 0.71 -11.14 -2.58
CA ALA A 62 0.06 -9.91 -3.05
C ALA A 62 -0.54 -9.11 -1.88
N THR A 63 -1.24 -9.80 -0.96
CA THR A 63 -1.81 -9.17 0.23
C THR A 63 -0.70 -8.62 1.15
N ALA A 64 0.34 -9.41 1.43
CA ALA A 64 1.45 -8.98 2.25
C ALA A 64 2.17 -7.76 1.65
N ALA A 65 2.43 -7.76 0.34
CA ALA A 65 3.07 -6.65 -0.37
C ALA A 65 2.20 -5.38 -0.35
N THR A 66 0.88 -5.52 -0.54
CA THR A 66 -0.05 -4.37 -0.54
C THR A 66 -0.17 -3.72 0.84
N GLU A 67 -0.03 -4.50 1.92
CA GLU A 67 -0.15 -3.99 3.29
C GLU A 67 1.15 -3.46 3.87
N THR A 68 2.29 -3.96 3.38
CA THR A 68 3.60 -3.48 3.82
C THR A 68 3.89 -2.13 3.19
N SER A 69 3.83 -1.07 3.99
CA SER A 69 4.15 0.27 3.51
C SER A 69 5.57 0.68 3.92
N THR A 70 6.20 1.56 3.12
CA THR A 70 7.48 2.19 3.45
C THR A 70 7.45 2.83 4.83
N VAL A 71 6.33 3.47 5.18
CA VAL A 71 6.14 4.10 6.50
C VAL A 71 6.23 3.07 7.62
N THR A 72 5.54 1.94 7.47
CA THR A 72 5.57 0.86 8.46
C THR A 72 6.98 0.30 8.60
N PHE A 73 7.66 0.07 7.49
CA PHE A 73 9.02 -0.47 7.49
C PHE A 73 10.05 0.45 8.16
N LEU A 74 9.93 1.76 7.94
CA LEU A 74 10.85 2.75 8.52
C LEU A 74 10.48 3.14 9.95
N SER A 75 9.18 3.33 10.24
CA SER A 75 8.76 3.90 11.52
C SER A 75 8.66 2.87 12.64
N ILE A 76 8.23 1.63 12.36
CA ILE A 76 8.02 0.62 13.41
C ILE A 76 9.30 0.22 14.12
N PRO A 77 10.42 -0.07 13.43
CA PRO A 77 11.68 -0.35 14.13
C PRO A 77 12.16 0.84 14.97
N GLY A 78 12.06 2.06 14.44
CA GLY A 78 12.41 3.27 15.18
C GLY A 78 11.54 3.49 16.41
N PHE A 79 10.25 3.22 16.31
CA PHE A 79 9.32 3.30 17.43
C PHE A 79 9.61 2.24 18.50
N ALA A 80 9.86 1.01 18.08
CA ALA A 80 10.23 -0.08 18.98
C ALA A 80 11.53 0.18 19.74
N TRP A 81 12.49 0.82 19.07
CA TRP A 81 13.77 1.19 19.67
C TRP A 81 13.64 2.34 20.66
N SER A 82 12.87 3.37 20.33
CA SER A 82 12.79 4.62 21.11
C SER A 82 11.75 4.59 22.24
N ARG A 83 10.81 3.65 22.21
CA ARG A 83 9.71 3.57 23.18
C ARG A 83 9.56 2.17 23.76
N ASP A 84 8.51 1.45 23.34
CA ASP A 84 8.16 0.14 23.83
C ASP A 84 7.43 -0.68 22.75
N PHE A 85 7.04 -1.90 23.10
CA PHE A 85 6.32 -2.81 22.22
C PHE A 85 4.78 -2.69 22.29
N THR A 86 4.26 -1.63 22.88
CA THR A 86 2.79 -1.44 23.03
C THR A 86 2.07 -1.42 21.67
N PHE A 87 2.77 -1.00 20.62
CA PHE A 87 2.22 -1.01 19.25
C PHE A 87 1.83 -2.43 18.75
N ILE A 88 2.35 -3.51 19.34
CA ILE A 88 2.00 -4.90 18.95
C ILE A 88 0.51 -5.18 19.15
N GLN A 89 -0.18 -4.44 20.01
CA GLN A 89 -1.63 -4.54 20.18
C GLN A 89 -2.38 -4.30 18.85
N LEU A 90 -1.88 -3.40 17.99
CA LEU A 90 -2.51 -3.11 16.69
C LEU A 90 -2.46 -4.32 15.74
N PRO A 91 -1.28 -4.93 15.43
CA PRO A 91 -1.22 -6.14 14.62
C PRO A 91 -2.04 -7.30 15.19
N LEU A 92 -2.05 -7.47 16.51
CA LEU A 92 -2.88 -8.50 17.15
C LEU A 92 -4.37 -8.23 16.95
N GLY A 93 -4.81 -6.97 17.10
CA GLY A 93 -6.18 -6.56 16.81
C GLY A 93 -6.56 -6.80 15.34
N TYR A 94 -5.68 -6.48 14.41
CA TYR A 94 -5.88 -6.77 12.99
C TYR A 94 -5.98 -8.27 12.71
N LEU A 95 -5.13 -9.09 13.34
CA LEU A 95 -5.18 -10.53 13.18
C LEU A 95 -6.54 -11.10 13.60
N ILE A 96 -7.02 -10.72 14.79
CA ILE A 96 -8.34 -11.13 15.30
C ILE A 96 -9.45 -10.64 14.37
N GLY A 97 -9.40 -9.36 13.96
CA GLY A 97 -10.37 -8.78 13.03
C GLY A 97 -10.44 -9.52 11.70
N ARG A 98 -9.29 -9.95 11.16
CA ARG A 98 -9.23 -10.73 9.92
C ARG A 98 -9.84 -12.11 10.05
N PHE A 99 -9.59 -12.80 11.15
CA PHE A 99 -10.26 -14.07 11.42
C PHE A 99 -11.78 -13.92 11.44
N LEU A 100 -12.30 -12.86 12.07
CA LEU A 100 -13.74 -12.57 12.09
C LEU A 100 -14.26 -12.27 10.66
N VAL A 101 -13.54 -11.48 9.89
CA VAL A 101 -13.91 -11.18 8.50
C VAL A 101 -13.94 -12.46 7.65
N VAL A 102 -12.93 -13.31 7.75
CA VAL A 102 -12.85 -14.57 7.02
C VAL A 102 -13.98 -15.51 7.43
N ALA A 103 -14.27 -15.61 8.72
CA ALA A 103 -15.29 -16.54 9.23
C ALA A 103 -16.72 -16.07 8.92
N VAL A 104 -16.98 -14.76 8.98
CA VAL A 104 -18.34 -14.22 8.91
C VAL A 104 -18.65 -13.59 7.56
N LEU A 105 -17.77 -12.74 7.05
CA LEU A 105 -18.04 -11.97 5.83
C LEU A 105 -17.67 -12.71 4.55
N LEU A 106 -16.53 -13.39 4.53
CA LEU A 106 -16.03 -14.03 3.33
C LEU A 106 -17.02 -15.06 2.73
N PRO A 107 -17.69 -15.92 3.51
CA PRO A 107 -18.69 -16.84 2.97
C PRO A 107 -19.84 -16.11 2.24
N HIS A 108 -20.25 -14.95 2.74
CA HIS A 108 -21.29 -14.15 2.10
C HIS A 108 -20.84 -13.54 0.76
N TYR A 109 -19.56 -13.23 0.62
CA TYR A 109 -19.00 -12.76 -0.65
C TYR A 109 -18.93 -13.86 -1.70
N PHE A 110 -18.55 -15.06 -1.31
CA PHE A 110 -18.45 -16.19 -2.23
C PHE A 110 -19.81 -16.78 -2.64
N SER A 111 -20.87 -16.52 -1.87
CA SER A 111 -22.22 -16.97 -2.21
C SER A 111 -22.92 -16.09 -3.28
N GLY A 112 -22.31 -14.97 -3.66
CA GLY A 112 -22.83 -14.04 -4.68
C GLY A 112 -21.76 -13.55 -5.65
N GLU A 113 -22.16 -13.10 -6.83
CA GLU A 113 -21.29 -12.40 -7.77
C GLU A 113 -21.16 -10.92 -7.38
N TYR A 114 -20.38 -10.65 -6.33
CA TYR A 114 -20.15 -9.29 -5.86
C TYR A 114 -18.75 -8.82 -6.27
N PHE A 115 -18.67 -7.67 -6.92
CA PHE A 115 -17.41 -7.03 -7.28
C PHE A 115 -16.82 -6.23 -6.12
N THR A 116 -17.67 -5.72 -5.24
CA THR A 116 -17.24 -4.89 -4.10
C THR A 116 -18.05 -5.16 -2.82
N ALA A 117 -17.44 -4.87 -1.66
CA ALA A 117 -18.13 -4.90 -0.36
C ALA A 117 -19.37 -3.99 -0.32
N TYR A 118 -19.31 -2.87 -1.02
CA TYR A 118 -20.39 -1.87 -1.05
C TYR A 118 -21.62 -2.37 -1.80
N GLU A 119 -21.45 -3.28 -2.74
CA GLU A 119 -22.56 -3.90 -3.45
C GLU A 119 -23.39 -4.78 -2.53
N VAL A 120 -22.74 -5.49 -1.61
CA VAL A 120 -23.44 -6.25 -0.55
C VAL A 120 -24.29 -5.33 0.31
N LEU A 121 -23.71 -4.21 0.74
CA LEU A 121 -24.43 -3.20 1.52
C LEU A 121 -25.61 -2.62 0.73
N ARG A 122 -25.41 -2.33 -0.54
CA ARG A 122 -26.47 -1.81 -1.42
C ARG A 122 -27.62 -2.77 -1.59
N LYS A 123 -27.34 -4.07 -1.78
CA LYS A 123 -28.37 -5.10 -1.93
C LYS A 123 -29.14 -5.34 -0.62
N ARG A 124 -28.46 -5.25 0.53
CA ARG A 124 -29.07 -5.54 1.83
C ARG A 124 -29.78 -4.34 2.46
N PHE A 125 -29.23 -3.14 2.35
CA PHE A 125 -29.66 -1.93 3.06
C PHE A 125 -30.15 -0.81 2.12
N GLY A 126 -30.13 -1.05 0.82
CA GLY A 126 -30.59 -0.08 -0.18
C GLY A 126 -29.47 0.81 -0.75
N GLY A 127 -29.82 1.52 -1.85
CA GLY A 127 -28.87 2.29 -2.63
C GLY A 127 -28.19 3.43 -1.86
N ALA A 128 -28.94 4.13 -1.02
CA ALA A 128 -28.41 5.26 -0.24
C ALA A 128 -27.30 4.83 0.73
N VAL A 129 -27.46 3.69 1.41
CA VAL A 129 -26.43 3.16 2.34
C VAL A 129 -25.18 2.73 1.57
N GLY A 130 -25.34 2.06 0.44
CA GLY A 130 -24.20 1.66 -0.40
C GLY A 130 -23.42 2.87 -0.92
N GLN A 131 -24.10 3.92 -1.38
CA GLN A 131 -23.48 5.16 -1.85
C GLN A 131 -22.76 5.91 -0.72
N ALA A 132 -23.39 6.05 0.43
CA ALA A 132 -22.79 6.70 1.59
C ALA A 132 -21.52 5.97 2.05
N ALA A 133 -21.56 4.64 2.12
CA ALA A 133 -20.41 3.82 2.48
C ALA A 133 -19.27 3.95 1.45
N SER A 134 -19.59 3.93 0.16
CA SER A 134 -18.59 4.12 -0.92
C SER A 134 -17.97 5.51 -0.86
N PHE A 135 -18.77 6.55 -0.65
CA PHE A 135 -18.26 7.92 -0.52
C PHE A 135 -17.33 8.07 0.69
N LEU A 136 -17.77 7.58 1.85
CA LEU A 136 -16.94 7.61 3.06
C LEU A 136 -15.60 6.87 2.86
N PHE A 137 -15.63 5.72 2.21
CA PHE A 137 -14.42 4.98 1.87
C PHE A 137 -13.51 5.78 0.96
N ILE A 138 -14.01 6.36 -0.11
CA ILE A 138 -13.21 7.16 -1.05
C ILE A 138 -12.51 8.30 -0.32
N VAL A 139 -13.24 9.03 0.53
CA VAL A 139 -12.66 10.14 1.30
C VAL A 139 -11.57 9.66 2.25
N THR A 140 -11.87 8.66 3.07
CA THR A 140 -10.91 8.14 4.06
C THR A 140 -9.69 7.50 3.39
N ARG A 141 -9.90 6.79 2.28
CA ARG A 141 -8.83 6.17 1.51
C ARG A 141 -7.94 7.21 0.84
N SER A 142 -8.52 8.24 0.21
CA SER A 142 -7.75 9.32 -0.42
C SER A 142 -6.88 10.06 0.59
N LEU A 143 -7.40 10.32 1.79
CA LEU A 143 -6.61 10.95 2.86
C LEU A 143 -5.45 10.05 3.31
N ALA A 144 -5.71 8.75 3.48
CA ALA A 144 -4.68 7.79 3.89
C ALA A 144 -3.59 7.62 2.82
N ASP A 145 -3.97 7.56 1.54
CA ASP A 145 -3.03 7.42 0.44
C ASP A 145 -2.24 8.72 0.20
N GLY A 146 -2.89 9.88 0.38
CA GLY A 146 -2.20 11.17 0.37
C GLY A 146 -1.12 11.27 1.45
N LEU A 147 -1.41 10.80 2.67
CA LEU A 147 -0.42 10.73 3.75
C LEU A 147 0.74 9.79 3.41
N ARG A 148 0.47 8.62 2.84
CA ARG A 148 1.51 7.67 2.41
C ARG A 148 2.41 8.26 1.33
N LEU A 149 1.83 8.91 0.33
CA LEU A 149 2.56 9.59 -0.74
C LEU A 149 3.47 10.68 -0.16
N PHE A 150 2.95 11.49 0.76
CA PHE A 150 3.72 12.55 1.43
C PHE A 150 4.91 11.97 2.21
N LEU A 151 4.70 10.92 3.01
CA LEU A 151 5.76 10.28 3.77
C LEU A 151 6.81 9.62 2.87
N THR A 152 6.40 9.02 1.76
CA THR A 152 7.34 8.51 0.74
C THR A 152 8.15 9.64 0.11
N ALA A 153 7.53 10.79 -0.16
CA ALA A 153 8.22 11.96 -0.71
C ALA A 153 9.27 12.53 0.24
N ILE A 154 9.07 12.45 1.57
CA ILE A 154 10.10 12.84 2.55
C ILE A 154 11.34 11.93 2.40
N VAL A 155 11.16 10.62 2.24
CA VAL A 155 12.29 9.71 2.03
C VAL A 155 13.03 10.06 0.73
N VAL A 156 12.30 10.32 -0.35
CA VAL A 156 12.90 10.74 -1.63
C VAL A 156 13.64 12.06 -1.48
N GLN A 157 13.11 13.03 -0.75
CA GLN A 157 13.78 14.28 -0.44
C GLN A 157 15.11 14.06 0.27
N GLU A 158 15.12 13.26 1.33
CA GLU A 158 16.35 12.98 2.11
C GLU A 158 17.42 12.26 1.28
N MET A 159 17.00 11.35 0.40
CA MET A 159 17.95 10.59 -0.45
C MET A 159 18.46 11.38 -1.64
N SER A 160 17.64 12.23 -2.24
CA SER A 160 17.95 12.92 -3.50
C SER A 160 18.41 14.36 -3.33
N GLY A 161 18.19 14.98 -2.16
CA GLY A 161 18.43 16.40 -1.95
C GLY A 161 17.44 17.32 -2.66
N LEU A 162 16.39 16.79 -3.29
CA LEU A 162 15.35 17.56 -3.95
C LEU A 162 14.49 18.31 -2.93
N SER A 163 13.84 19.40 -3.36
CA SER A 163 12.85 20.06 -2.51
C SER A 163 11.62 19.19 -2.29
N LEU A 164 10.97 19.32 -1.13
CA LEU A 164 9.79 18.52 -0.80
C LEU A 164 8.67 18.59 -1.85
N PRO A 165 8.28 19.78 -2.38
CA PRO A 165 7.28 19.86 -3.44
C PRO A 165 7.66 19.08 -4.70
N LEU A 166 8.93 19.12 -5.07
CA LEU A 166 9.42 18.37 -6.23
C LEU A 166 9.41 16.86 -5.99
N SER A 167 9.78 16.41 -4.80
CA SER A 167 9.71 15.00 -4.39
C SER A 167 8.26 14.49 -4.40
N VAL A 168 7.31 15.29 -3.88
CA VAL A 168 5.88 14.96 -3.93
C VAL A 168 5.38 14.86 -5.38
N ALA A 169 5.76 15.81 -6.23
CA ALA A 169 5.38 15.79 -7.63
C ALA A 169 5.96 14.56 -8.35
N LEU A 170 7.24 14.24 -8.12
CA LEU A 170 7.91 13.08 -8.71
C LEU A 170 7.22 11.76 -8.31
N VAL A 171 7.01 11.55 -7.01
CA VAL A 171 6.32 10.34 -6.52
C VAL A 171 4.89 10.27 -7.04
N GLY A 172 4.16 11.38 -7.01
CA GLY A 172 2.77 11.46 -7.48
C GLY A 172 2.66 11.15 -8.98
N VAL A 173 3.47 11.77 -9.83
CA VAL A 173 3.46 11.53 -11.27
C VAL A 173 3.85 10.08 -11.57
N THR A 174 4.88 9.56 -10.93
CA THR A 174 5.31 8.16 -11.11
C THR A 174 4.18 7.19 -10.72
N THR A 175 3.49 7.45 -9.60
CA THR A 175 2.36 6.64 -9.16
C THR A 175 1.20 6.68 -10.16
N ILE A 176 0.88 7.87 -10.69
CA ILE A 176 -0.18 8.03 -11.69
C ILE A 176 0.18 7.23 -12.96
N VAL A 177 1.38 7.42 -13.48
CA VAL A 177 1.84 6.70 -14.68
C VAL A 177 1.79 5.20 -14.47
N TYR A 178 2.33 4.71 -13.35
CA TYR A 178 2.29 3.29 -13.02
C TYR A 178 0.85 2.74 -12.95
N THR A 179 -0.06 3.48 -12.33
CA THR A 179 -1.47 3.06 -12.19
C THR A 179 -2.22 3.02 -13.52
N PHE A 180 -1.86 3.91 -14.47
CA PHE A 180 -2.50 3.91 -15.80
C PHE A 180 -1.92 2.87 -16.76
N VAL A 181 -0.69 2.45 -16.54
CA VAL A 181 0.00 1.48 -17.43
C VAL A 181 -0.30 0.03 -17.04
N GLY A 182 -0.67 -0.23 -15.80
CA GLY A 182 -1.02 -1.57 -15.36
C GLY A 182 -0.89 -1.88 -13.93
#